data_321d9a6e94010a921fd56a27f76b5fc2
#
_entry.id   321d9a6e94010a921fd56a27f76b5fc2
#
_cell.length_a   1.000
_cell.length_b   1.000
_cell.length_c   1.000
_cell.angle_alpha   90.00
_cell.angle_beta   90.00
_cell.angle_gamma   90.00
#
_symmetry.space_group_name_H-M   'P 1'
#
loop_
_entity.id
_entity.type
_entity.pdbx_description
1 polymer ?
#
loop_
_entity_poly.entity_id
_entity_poly.type
_entity_poly.pdbx_seq_one_letter_code
_entity_poly.pdbx_strand_id
1 'polypeptide(L)'
;MDIYHDISLKTSKLITKSYSTSFSMAVGLLSAETRQAIYSIYGFVRVADEIVDTFHGYNQKTLLKNFERDCLEAIANGISMNPVLHAFALTVRKYNIPLHLIDSFLYSMKSDLSKHVYANTSELNTYIYGSADVVGLMCIKAFVNGDEKLYTELEKPAMKLGSAFQKVNFLRDLKADMEQLDRKYFPDFDIHTFDDTMKNSLVKNIEADFKEANEGIKRLPGRSKLAVLVAFVFYKELLKKIRKTPARKILSTRIRISDPMKMWLLGKAYLQYQLNMS
;
A
#
# COMPACT_ATOMS: atom_id res chain seq x y z
N MET A 1 18.39 -4.54 -24.92
CA MET A 1 17.18 -4.50 -24.05
C MET A 1 17.52 -4.78 -22.59
N ASP A 2 18.44 -5.71 -22.30
CA ASP A 2 18.77 -6.11 -20.91
C ASP A 2 19.22 -4.95 -19.99
N ILE A 3 20.04 -4.03 -20.51
CA ILE A 3 20.50 -2.86 -19.74
C ILE A 3 19.31 -1.95 -19.36
N TYR A 4 18.39 -1.70 -20.30
CA TYR A 4 17.24 -0.83 -20.04
C TYR A 4 16.26 -1.46 -19.06
N HIS A 5 16.01 -2.78 -19.15
CA HIS A 5 15.22 -3.53 -18.18
C HIS A 5 15.82 -3.43 -16.77
N ASP A 6 17.13 -3.64 -16.65
CA ASP A 6 17.85 -3.57 -15.37
C ASP A 6 17.79 -2.16 -14.75
N ILE A 7 18.02 -1.11 -15.54
CA ILE A 7 17.90 0.28 -15.10
C ILE A 7 16.48 0.57 -14.63
N SER A 8 15.45 0.12 -15.35
CA SER A 8 14.03 0.34 -15.00
C SER A 8 13.68 -0.29 -13.66
N LEU A 9 14.10 -1.54 -13.42
CA LEU A 9 13.93 -2.22 -12.14
C LEU A 9 14.71 -1.52 -11.00
N LYS A 10 15.93 -1.05 -11.27
CA LYS A 10 16.73 -0.29 -10.29
C LYS A 10 16.09 1.05 -9.95
N THR A 11 15.46 1.73 -10.91
CA THR A 11 14.73 2.99 -10.69
C THR A 11 13.55 2.77 -9.73
N SER A 12 12.72 1.77 -9.96
CA SER A 12 11.61 1.41 -9.07
C SER A 12 12.08 1.04 -7.66
N LYS A 13 13.21 0.31 -7.56
CA LYS A 13 13.85 0.00 -6.26
C LYS A 13 14.34 1.27 -5.56
N LEU A 14 14.96 2.21 -6.28
CA LEU A 14 15.42 3.48 -5.72
C LEU A 14 14.26 4.29 -5.15
N ILE A 15 13.18 4.45 -5.93
CA ILE A 15 11.95 5.11 -5.49
C ILE A 15 11.45 4.47 -4.19
N THR A 16 11.27 3.15 -4.18
CA THR A 16 10.76 2.45 -2.99
C THR A 16 11.61 2.71 -1.75
N LYS A 17 12.93 2.65 -1.88
CA LYS A 17 13.86 2.87 -0.77
C LYS A 17 13.86 4.31 -0.27
N SER A 18 13.68 5.27 -1.17
CA SER A 18 13.65 6.69 -0.82
C SER A 18 12.38 7.07 -0.05
N TYR A 19 11.24 6.48 -0.40
CA TYR A 19 9.95 6.85 0.19
C TYR A 19 9.55 6.03 1.42
N SER A 20 10.01 4.79 1.56
CA SER A 20 9.59 3.94 2.68
C SER A 20 10.66 3.01 3.20
N THR A 21 11.24 3.34 4.36
CA THR A 21 12.22 2.47 5.05
C THR A 21 11.57 1.18 5.55
N SER A 22 10.40 1.24 6.17
CA SER A 22 9.71 0.07 6.73
C SER A 22 9.29 -0.92 5.65
N PHE A 23 8.71 -0.42 4.56
CA PHE A 23 8.31 -1.25 3.43
C PHE A 23 9.53 -1.86 2.74
N SER A 24 10.60 -1.08 2.53
CA SER A 24 11.85 -1.57 1.95
C SER A 24 12.50 -2.68 2.77
N MET A 25 12.43 -2.62 4.11
CA MET A 25 12.92 -3.70 4.98
C MET A 25 12.13 -4.99 4.76
N ALA A 26 10.80 -4.93 4.73
CA ALA A 26 9.95 -6.08 4.48
C ALA A 26 10.19 -6.67 3.08
N VAL A 27 10.18 -5.83 2.05
CA VAL A 27 10.42 -6.25 0.65
C VAL A 27 11.81 -6.86 0.46
N GLY A 28 12.81 -6.41 1.23
CA GLY A 28 14.17 -6.98 1.24
C GLY A 28 14.24 -8.47 1.57
N LEU A 29 13.22 -9.03 2.25
CA LEU A 29 13.14 -10.44 2.65
C LEU A 29 12.60 -11.36 1.54
N LEU A 30 11.97 -10.80 0.51
CA LEU A 30 11.46 -11.56 -0.63
C LEU A 30 12.58 -12.21 -1.46
N SER A 31 12.22 -13.21 -2.26
CA SER A 31 13.10 -13.73 -3.31
C SER A 31 13.50 -12.60 -4.28
N ALA A 32 14.60 -12.75 -4.98
CA ALA A 32 15.10 -11.69 -5.88
C ALA A 32 14.05 -11.31 -6.93
N GLU A 33 13.39 -12.28 -7.50
CA GLU A 33 12.39 -12.13 -8.55
C GLU A 33 11.12 -11.44 -8.03
N THR A 34 10.52 -11.97 -6.96
CA THR A 34 9.32 -11.38 -6.34
C THR A 34 9.60 -9.97 -5.82
N ARG A 35 10.78 -9.74 -5.27
CA ARG A 35 11.21 -8.43 -4.78
C ARG A 35 11.25 -7.38 -5.89
N GLN A 36 11.73 -7.74 -7.08
CA GLN A 36 11.70 -6.84 -8.25
C GLN A 36 10.26 -6.49 -8.63
N ALA A 37 9.36 -7.47 -8.66
CA ALA A 37 7.94 -7.25 -8.94
C ALA A 37 7.31 -6.27 -7.93
N ILE A 38 7.56 -6.46 -6.63
CA ILE A 38 6.99 -5.57 -5.60
C ILE A 38 7.59 -4.15 -5.69
N TYR A 39 8.89 -4.00 -6.02
CA TYR A 39 9.45 -2.68 -6.28
C TYR A 39 8.81 -2.02 -7.50
N SER A 40 8.51 -2.76 -8.56
CA SER A 40 7.86 -2.23 -9.76
C SER A 40 6.43 -1.78 -9.49
N ILE A 41 5.64 -2.58 -8.76
CA ILE A 41 4.28 -2.20 -8.32
C ILE A 41 4.34 -0.95 -7.45
N TYR A 42 5.23 -0.91 -6.46
CA TYR A 42 5.35 0.25 -5.58
C TYR A 42 5.81 1.51 -6.34
N GLY A 43 6.74 1.37 -7.28
CA GLY A 43 7.20 2.48 -8.12
C GLY A 43 6.05 3.11 -8.91
N PHE A 44 5.21 2.29 -9.54
CA PHE A 44 4.02 2.74 -10.25
C PHE A 44 3.05 3.46 -9.32
N VAL A 45 2.67 2.84 -8.20
CA VAL A 45 1.79 3.42 -7.19
C VAL A 45 2.33 4.75 -6.69
N ARG A 46 3.62 4.79 -6.30
CA ARG A 46 4.21 5.99 -5.70
C ARG A 46 4.30 7.17 -6.67
N VAL A 47 4.59 6.95 -7.94
CA VAL A 47 4.62 8.04 -8.92
C VAL A 47 3.22 8.60 -9.16
N ALA A 48 2.19 7.75 -9.20
CA ALA A 48 0.81 8.22 -9.27
C ALA A 48 0.41 9.05 -8.05
N ASP A 49 0.78 8.60 -6.82
CA ASP A 49 0.59 9.36 -5.58
C ASP A 49 1.30 10.73 -5.65
N GLU A 50 2.56 10.78 -6.11
CA GLU A 50 3.29 12.05 -6.23
C GLU A 50 2.57 13.04 -7.15
N ILE A 51 2.02 12.56 -8.26
CA ILE A 51 1.27 13.42 -9.19
C ILE A 51 0.10 14.08 -8.47
N VAL A 52 -0.64 13.36 -7.63
CA VAL A 52 -1.87 13.86 -7.01
C VAL A 52 -1.64 14.57 -5.67
N ASP A 53 -0.57 14.23 -4.96
CA ASP A 53 -0.32 14.75 -3.60
C ASP A 53 0.71 15.88 -3.54
N THR A 54 1.65 15.96 -4.51
CA THR A 54 2.79 16.87 -4.37
C THR A 54 3.04 17.80 -5.55
N PHE A 55 2.56 17.49 -6.75
CA PHE A 55 2.81 18.30 -7.93
C PHE A 55 1.89 19.54 -8.00
N HIS A 56 1.69 20.21 -6.86
CA HIS A 56 0.95 21.47 -6.78
C HIS A 56 1.67 22.53 -7.65
N GLY A 57 0.96 23.26 -8.46
CA GLY A 57 1.54 24.23 -9.41
C GLY A 57 1.73 23.69 -10.82
N TYR A 58 1.53 22.40 -11.02
CA TYR A 58 1.43 21.79 -12.35
C TYR A 58 -0.02 21.32 -12.64
N ASN A 59 -0.32 21.07 -13.90
CA ASN A 59 -1.63 20.50 -14.28
C ASN A 59 -1.69 19.01 -13.93
N GLN A 60 -1.96 18.70 -12.66
CA GLN A 60 -2.01 17.32 -12.14
C GLN A 60 -2.99 16.44 -12.94
N LYS A 61 -4.13 16.99 -13.37
CA LYS A 61 -5.13 16.28 -14.18
C LYS A 61 -4.56 15.79 -15.50
N THR A 62 -3.82 16.67 -16.19
CA THR A 62 -3.17 16.32 -17.47
C THR A 62 -2.02 15.34 -17.22
N LEU A 63 -1.21 15.55 -16.18
CA LEU A 63 -0.11 14.64 -15.83
C LEU A 63 -0.62 13.23 -15.51
N LEU A 64 -1.67 13.11 -14.70
CA LEU A 64 -2.24 11.80 -14.36
C LEU A 64 -2.87 11.11 -15.58
N LYS A 65 -3.57 11.86 -16.45
CA LYS A 65 -4.11 11.33 -17.71
C LYS A 65 -3.02 10.81 -18.65
N ASN A 66 -1.92 11.54 -18.77
CA ASN A 66 -0.77 11.09 -19.56
C ASN A 66 -0.11 9.85 -18.94
N PHE A 67 0.07 9.84 -17.62
CA PHE A 67 0.62 8.69 -16.90
C PHE A 67 -0.21 7.43 -17.09
N GLU A 68 -1.54 7.54 -17.02
CA GLU A 68 -2.48 6.44 -17.31
C GLU A 68 -2.34 5.92 -18.74
N ARG A 69 -2.39 6.82 -19.76
CA ARG A 69 -2.21 6.46 -21.17
C ARG A 69 -0.89 5.74 -21.37
N ASP A 70 0.20 6.32 -20.90
CA ASP A 70 1.55 5.78 -21.08
C ASP A 70 1.72 4.43 -20.36
N CYS A 71 1.01 4.21 -19.24
CA CYS A 71 0.95 2.93 -18.52
C CYS A 71 0.26 1.85 -19.36
N LEU A 72 -0.93 2.15 -19.90
CA LEU A 72 -1.70 1.20 -20.71
C LEU A 72 -0.96 0.87 -22.02
N GLU A 73 -0.36 1.86 -22.66
CA GLU A 73 0.49 1.66 -23.84
C GLU A 73 1.73 0.80 -23.51
N ALA A 74 2.37 1.04 -22.36
CA ALA A 74 3.50 0.22 -21.91
C ALA A 74 3.12 -1.25 -21.73
N ILE A 75 1.95 -1.51 -21.13
CA ILE A 75 1.45 -2.87 -20.92
C ILE A 75 1.13 -3.54 -22.27
N ALA A 76 0.46 -2.84 -23.16
CA ALA A 76 0.09 -3.36 -24.50
C ALA A 76 1.32 -3.64 -25.37
N ASN A 77 2.25 -2.70 -25.45
CA ASN A 77 3.43 -2.77 -26.34
C ASN A 77 4.63 -3.50 -25.70
N GLY A 78 4.64 -3.69 -24.38
CA GLY A 78 5.75 -4.30 -23.63
C GLY A 78 6.97 -3.37 -23.47
N ILE A 79 6.85 -2.07 -23.75
CA ILE A 79 7.91 -1.09 -23.64
C ILE A 79 7.37 0.30 -23.29
N SER A 80 8.15 1.07 -22.52
CA SER A 80 7.92 2.48 -22.26
C SER A 80 9.24 3.22 -22.15
N MET A 81 9.30 4.49 -22.54
CA MET A 81 10.44 5.37 -22.26
C MET A 81 10.52 5.79 -20.79
N ASN A 82 9.41 5.73 -20.06
CA ASN A 82 9.39 5.93 -18.63
C ASN A 82 9.84 4.65 -17.92
N PRO A 83 11.00 4.63 -17.23
CA PRO A 83 11.56 3.41 -16.66
C PRO A 83 10.66 2.80 -15.56
N VAL A 84 9.88 3.59 -14.85
CA VAL A 84 8.95 3.08 -13.82
C VAL A 84 7.79 2.33 -14.48
N LEU A 85 7.18 2.94 -15.52
CA LEU A 85 6.10 2.30 -16.27
C LEU A 85 6.60 1.07 -17.04
N HIS A 86 7.84 1.10 -17.53
CA HIS A 86 8.45 -0.05 -18.17
C HIS A 86 8.60 -1.23 -17.20
N ALA A 87 9.19 -1.01 -16.02
CA ALA A 87 9.32 -2.03 -14.98
C ALA A 87 7.96 -2.59 -14.52
N PHE A 88 6.96 -1.71 -14.39
CA PHE A 88 5.61 -2.12 -14.03
C PHE A 88 4.94 -2.95 -15.13
N ALA A 89 5.02 -2.54 -16.40
CA ALA A 89 4.47 -3.27 -17.53
C ALA A 89 5.08 -4.68 -17.67
N LEU A 90 6.39 -4.82 -17.48
CA LEU A 90 7.05 -6.13 -17.43
C LEU A 90 6.47 -7.01 -16.31
N THR A 91 6.22 -6.41 -15.14
CA THR A 91 5.64 -7.12 -13.98
C THR A 91 4.19 -7.53 -14.26
N VAL A 92 3.37 -6.63 -14.81
CA VAL A 92 1.97 -6.92 -15.18
C VAL A 92 1.88 -8.10 -16.14
N ARG A 93 2.70 -8.09 -17.19
CA ARG A 93 2.72 -9.17 -18.19
C ARG A 93 3.23 -10.49 -17.63
N LYS A 94 4.27 -10.45 -16.81
CA LYS A 94 4.88 -11.64 -16.21
C LYS A 94 3.95 -12.38 -15.25
N TYR A 95 3.23 -11.64 -14.42
CA TYR A 95 2.37 -12.21 -13.37
C TYR A 95 0.88 -12.18 -13.72
N ASN A 96 0.54 -11.84 -14.98
CA ASN A 96 -0.84 -11.73 -15.45
C ASN A 96 -1.71 -10.89 -14.51
N ILE A 97 -1.21 -9.71 -14.11
CA ILE A 97 -1.97 -8.80 -13.25
C ILE A 97 -3.17 -8.27 -14.02
N PRO A 98 -4.42 -8.47 -13.52
CA PRO A 98 -5.62 -8.04 -14.23
C PRO A 98 -5.70 -6.52 -14.38
N LEU A 99 -6.05 -6.05 -15.59
CA LEU A 99 -6.13 -4.60 -15.89
C LEU A 99 -7.15 -3.87 -15.01
N HIS A 100 -8.25 -4.52 -14.63
CA HIS A 100 -9.26 -3.90 -13.77
C HIS A 100 -8.71 -3.47 -12.40
N LEU A 101 -7.65 -4.09 -11.88
CA LEU A 101 -6.99 -3.67 -10.64
C LEU A 101 -6.24 -2.35 -10.86
N ILE A 102 -5.61 -2.21 -12.03
CA ILE A 102 -4.88 -0.99 -12.42
C ILE A 102 -5.87 0.15 -12.66
N ASP A 103 -6.96 -0.13 -13.38
CA ASP A 103 -8.02 0.85 -13.64
C ASP A 103 -8.66 1.36 -12.34
N SER A 104 -8.93 0.45 -11.39
CA SER A 104 -9.49 0.81 -10.08
C SER A 104 -8.53 1.68 -9.27
N PHE A 105 -7.23 1.39 -9.32
CA PHE A 105 -6.22 2.23 -8.68
C PHE A 105 -6.16 3.63 -9.30
N LEU A 106 -6.06 3.71 -10.61
CA LEU A 106 -6.00 5.00 -11.33
C LEU A 106 -7.30 5.81 -11.16
N TYR A 107 -8.44 5.13 -11.06
CA TYR A 107 -9.71 5.79 -10.72
C TYR A 107 -9.67 6.45 -9.34
N SER A 108 -9.12 5.76 -8.32
CA SER A 108 -8.94 6.36 -6.99
C SER A 108 -7.98 7.54 -7.00
N MET A 109 -6.89 7.48 -7.76
CA MET A 109 -5.98 8.61 -7.95
C MET A 109 -6.65 9.81 -8.63
N LYS A 110 -7.51 9.57 -9.62
CA LYS A 110 -8.34 10.64 -10.22
C LYS A 110 -9.28 11.27 -9.20
N SER A 111 -9.86 10.45 -8.31
CA SER A 111 -10.75 10.95 -7.26
C SER A 111 -10.00 11.87 -6.28
N ASP A 112 -8.74 11.61 -5.99
CA ASP A 112 -7.90 12.44 -5.11
C ASP A 112 -7.68 13.87 -5.63
N LEU A 113 -7.87 14.11 -6.94
CA LEU A 113 -7.77 15.45 -7.53
C LEU A 113 -9.01 16.33 -7.31
N SER A 114 -10.11 15.77 -6.81
CA SER A 114 -11.37 16.49 -6.72
C SER A 114 -12.22 16.15 -5.50
N LYS A 115 -11.99 15.02 -4.86
CA LYS A 115 -12.79 14.54 -3.73
C LYS A 115 -12.02 14.69 -2.43
N HIS A 116 -12.51 15.53 -1.54
CA HIS A 116 -11.89 15.84 -0.26
C HIS A 116 -12.63 15.23 0.94
N VAL A 117 -13.91 14.88 0.77
CA VAL A 117 -14.76 14.35 1.85
C VAL A 117 -15.48 13.11 1.38
N TYR A 118 -15.51 12.08 2.22
CA TYR A 118 -16.26 10.84 2.02
C TYR A 118 -17.50 10.87 2.89
N ALA A 119 -18.68 10.95 2.25
CA ALA A 119 -19.95 11.18 2.94
C ALA A 119 -20.45 9.96 3.72
N ASN A 120 -20.03 8.76 3.34
CA ASN A 120 -20.47 7.52 3.98
C ASN A 120 -19.42 6.41 3.84
N THR A 121 -19.64 5.32 4.60
CA THR A 121 -18.76 4.16 4.62
C THR A 121 -18.61 3.48 3.25
N SER A 122 -19.66 3.49 2.41
CA SER A 122 -19.60 2.89 1.06
C SER A 122 -18.62 3.66 0.17
N GLU A 123 -18.64 4.97 0.18
CA GLU A 123 -17.71 5.81 -0.56
C GLU A 123 -16.26 5.62 -0.07
N LEU A 124 -16.07 5.58 1.24
CA LEU A 124 -14.76 5.31 1.84
C LEU A 124 -14.24 3.93 1.44
N ASN A 125 -15.08 2.90 1.48
CA ASN A 125 -14.69 1.54 1.09
C ASN A 125 -14.34 1.45 -0.40
N THR A 126 -15.08 2.14 -1.27
CA THR A 126 -14.76 2.23 -2.70
C THR A 126 -13.39 2.86 -2.93
N TYR A 127 -13.09 3.93 -2.20
CA TYR A 127 -11.78 4.58 -2.26
C TYR A 127 -10.66 3.68 -1.73
N ILE A 128 -10.85 3.03 -0.58
CA ILE A 128 -9.86 2.09 -0.01
C ILE A 128 -9.63 0.92 -0.96
N TYR A 129 -10.68 0.39 -1.57
CA TYR A 129 -10.54 -0.68 -2.57
C TYR A 129 -9.57 -0.29 -3.67
N GLY A 130 -9.79 0.88 -4.31
CA GLY A 130 -8.93 1.32 -5.40
C GLY A 130 -7.54 1.78 -4.94
N SER A 131 -7.42 2.49 -3.82
CA SER A 131 -6.13 3.04 -3.38
C SER A 131 -5.23 2.03 -2.65
N ALA A 132 -5.78 0.95 -2.07
CA ALA A 132 -5.02 0.02 -1.24
C ALA A 132 -5.30 -1.47 -1.52
N ASP A 133 -6.57 -1.89 -1.59
CA ASP A 133 -6.90 -3.31 -1.69
C ASP A 133 -6.40 -3.90 -3.02
N VAL A 134 -6.61 -3.19 -4.13
CA VAL A 134 -6.12 -3.63 -5.45
C VAL A 134 -4.59 -3.68 -5.52
N VAL A 135 -3.88 -2.82 -4.77
CA VAL A 135 -2.41 -2.90 -4.66
C VAL A 135 -1.99 -4.19 -3.97
N GLY A 136 -2.71 -4.57 -2.90
CA GLY A 136 -2.54 -5.87 -2.25
C GLY A 136 -2.78 -7.03 -3.22
N LEU A 137 -3.85 -6.96 -4.03
CA LEU A 137 -4.20 -7.98 -5.04
C LEU A 137 -3.13 -8.08 -6.14
N MET A 138 -2.59 -6.97 -6.62
CA MET A 138 -1.46 -6.99 -7.56
C MET A 138 -0.22 -7.66 -6.94
N CYS A 139 0.06 -7.39 -5.66
CA CYS A 139 1.18 -8.03 -4.95
C CYS A 139 0.99 -9.55 -4.81
N ILE A 140 -0.25 -10.02 -4.53
CA ILE A 140 -0.51 -11.46 -4.42
C ILE A 140 -0.25 -12.17 -5.74
N LYS A 141 -0.59 -11.61 -6.90
CA LYS A 141 -0.26 -12.20 -8.20
C LYS A 141 1.23 -12.54 -8.29
N ALA A 142 2.10 -11.64 -7.81
CA ALA A 142 3.54 -11.91 -7.75
C ALA A 142 3.93 -12.95 -6.68
N PHE A 143 3.21 -13.02 -5.55
CA PHE A 143 3.52 -13.94 -4.47
C PHE A 143 3.14 -15.40 -4.80
N VAL A 144 2.00 -15.60 -5.47
CA VAL A 144 1.50 -16.94 -5.82
C VAL A 144 2.05 -17.46 -7.14
N ASN A 145 2.67 -16.61 -7.95
CA ASN A 145 3.41 -16.96 -9.17
C ASN A 145 2.64 -17.91 -10.11
N GLY A 146 1.38 -17.57 -10.43
CA GLY A 146 0.53 -18.32 -11.35
C GLY A 146 -0.39 -19.36 -10.70
N ASP A 147 -0.35 -19.53 -9.40
CA ASP A 147 -1.34 -20.39 -8.69
C ASP A 147 -2.66 -19.61 -8.52
N GLU A 148 -3.55 -19.74 -9.51
CA GLU A 148 -4.86 -19.06 -9.52
C GLU A 148 -5.79 -19.55 -8.41
N LYS A 149 -5.67 -20.80 -7.97
CA LYS A 149 -6.46 -21.32 -6.85
C LYS A 149 -6.06 -20.61 -5.56
N LEU A 150 -4.77 -20.57 -5.29
CA LEU A 150 -4.25 -19.87 -4.12
C LEU A 150 -4.51 -18.37 -4.20
N TYR A 151 -4.44 -17.75 -5.40
CA TYR A 151 -4.82 -16.37 -5.61
C TYR A 151 -6.24 -16.09 -5.14
N THR A 152 -7.23 -16.86 -5.64
CA THR A 152 -8.65 -16.71 -5.28
C THR A 152 -8.87 -16.88 -3.77
N GLU A 153 -8.20 -17.85 -3.16
CA GLU A 153 -8.28 -18.09 -1.71
C GLU A 153 -7.69 -16.95 -0.86
N LEU A 154 -6.74 -16.21 -1.41
CA LEU A 154 -6.05 -15.10 -0.73
C LEU A 154 -6.63 -13.72 -1.03
N GLU A 155 -7.52 -13.56 -2.03
CA GLU A 155 -8.09 -12.27 -2.43
C GLU A 155 -8.70 -11.50 -1.23
N LYS A 156 -9.66 -12.13 -0.55
CA LYS A 156 -10.34 -11.48 0.59
C LYS A 156 -9.38 -11.10 1.72
N PRO A 157 -8.51 -12.00 2.23
CA PRO A 157 -7.51 -11.64 3.24
C PRO A 157 -6.55 -10.52 2.82
N ALA A 158 -6.18 -10.46 1.54
CA ALA A 158 -5.29 -9.42 1.05
C ALA A 158 -5.96 -8.05 0.97
N MET A 159 -7.20 -8.00 0.50
CA MET A 159 -8.00 -6.78 0.56
C MET A 159 -8.12 -6.28 2.00
N LYS A 160 -8.36 -7.18 2.96
CA LYS A 160 -8.40 -6.84 4.38
C LYS A 160 -7.07 -6.28 4.90
N LEU A 161 -5.95 -6.80 4.41
CA LEU A 161 -4.63 -6.26 4.76
C LEU A 161 -4.42 -4.87 4.15
N GLY A 162 -4.77 -4.67 2.88
CA GLY A 162 -4.74 -3.38 2.20
C GLY A 162 -5.57 -2.33 2.96
N SER A 163 -6.84 -2.66 3.21
CA SER A 163 -7.76 -1.84 4.01
C SER A 163 -7.21 -1.48 5.38
N ALA A 164 -6.66 -2.46 6.11
CA ALA A 164 -6.08 -2.22 7.44
C ALA A 164 -4.89 -1.26 7.37
N PHE A 165 -3.98 -1.46 6.41
CA PHE A 165 -2.83 -0.57 6.23
C PHE A 165 -3.26 0.85 5.88
N GLN A 166 -4.21 1.00 4.98
CA GLN A 166 -4.70 2.31 4.56
C GLN A 166 -5.41 3.05 5.70
N LYS A 167 -6.28 2.39 6.44
CA LYS A 167 -6.95 2.98 7.62
C LYS A 167 -5.95 3.39 8.71
N VAL A 168 -4.88 2.61 8.92
CA VAL A 168 -3.78 2.99 9.82
C VAL A 168 -3.05 4.21 9.31
N ASN A 169 -2.80 4.31 7.98
CA ASN A 169 -2.18 5.49 7.37
C ASN A 169 -3.07 6.73 7.59
N PHE A 170 -4.37 6.65 7.36
CA PHE A 170 -5.30 7.76 7.62
C PHE A 170 -5.24 8.25 9.07
N LEU A 171 -5.22 7.34 10.05
CA LEU A 171 -5.09 7.74 11.45
C LEU A 171 -3.70 8.31 11.79
N ARG A 172 -2.64 7.79 11.16
CA ARG A 172 -1.27 8.26 11.36
C ARG A 172 -1.04 9.65 10.80
N ASP A 173 -1.59 9.90 9.63
CA ASP A 173 -1.32 11.10 8.84
C ASP A 173 -2.46 12.14 8.94
N LEU A 174 -3.45 11.91 9.80
CA LEU A 174 -4.69 12.67 9.96
C LEU A 174 -4.46 14.20 9.96
N LYS A 175 -3.42 14.67 10.67
CA LYS A 175 -3.05 16.10 10.68
C LYS A 175 -2.60 16.59 9.31
N ALA A 176 -1.67 15.86 8.69
CA ALA A 176 -1.08 16.27 7.40
C ALA A 176 -2.14 16.23 6.29
N ASP A 177 -2.99 15.20 6.28
CA ASP A 177 -4.04 15.05 5.28
C ASP A 177 -5.09 16.18 5.36
N MET A 178 -5.39 16.66 6.58
CA MET A 178 -6.31 17.78 6.78
C MET A 178 -5.67 19.14 6.46
N GLU A 179 -4.43 19.37 6.90
CA GLU A 179 -3.78 20.69 6.76
C GLU A 179 -3.21 20.93 5.36
N GLN A 180 -2.73 19.86 4.69
CA GLN A 180 -2.02 19.98 3.41
C GLN A 180 -2.88 19.56 2.21
N LEU A 181 -3.79 18.59 2.39
CA LEU A 181 -4.59 18.02 1.31
C LEU A 181 -6.10 18.32 1.46
N ASP A 182 -6.52 18.97 2.55
CA ASP A 182 -7.93 19.23 2.90
C ASP A 182 -8.81 17.96 2.83
N ARG A 183 -8.24 16.78 3.14
CA ARG A 183 -8.91 15.49 3.02
C ARG A 183 -9.44 15.00 4.36
N LYS A 184 -10.72 14.56 4.35
CA LYS A 184 -11.42 13.92 5.48
C LYS A 184 -11.92 12.54 5.05
N TYR A 185 -11.20 11.49 5.43
CA TYR A 185 -11.51 10.14 5.00
C TYR A 185 -12.67 9.50 5.75
N PHE A 186 -12.70 9.65 7.08
CA PHE A 186 -13.73 8.97 7.88
C PHE A 186 -15.06 9.71 7.79
N PRO A 187 -16.17 9.01 7.46
CA PRO A 187 -17.51 9.58 7.53
C PRO A 187 -17.78 10.09 8.96
N ASP A 188 -18.56 11.16 9.05
CA ASP A 188 -18.90 11.83 10.32
C ASP A 188 -17.70 12.34 11.14
N PHE A 189 -16.50 12.39 10.50
CA PHE A 189 -15.31 12.91 11.15
C PHE A 189 -15.34 14.43 11.23
N ASP A 190 -15.35 14.92 12.47
CA ASP A 190 -15.12 16.33 12.77
C ASP A 190 -13.95 16.46 13.73
N ILE A 191 -12.98 17.29 13.39
CA ILE A 191 -11.78 17.54 14.19
C ILE A 191 -12.11 18.08 15.60
N HIS A 192 -13.21 18.83 15.73
CA HIS A 192 -13.63 19.43 16.98
C HIS A 192 -14.26 18.42 17.95
N THR A 193 -14.85 17.34 17.39
CA THR A 193 -15.50 16.28 18.17
C THR A 193 -14.69 15.00 18.24
N PHE A 194 -13.53 14.93 17.53
CA PHE A 194 -12.66 13.74 17.53
C PHE A 194 -12.08 13.48 18.91
N ASP A 195 -12.59 12.47 19.56
CA ASP A 195 -12.22 12.04 20.90
C ASP A 195 -11.65 10.61 20.94
N ASP A 196 -11.28 10.16 22.14
CA ASP A 196 -10.76 8.81 22.34
C ASP A 196 -11.80 7.72 22.07
N THR A 197 -13.09 8.01 22.19
CA THR A 197 -14.20 7.07 21.92
C THR A 197 -14.27 6.79 20.42
N MET A 198 -14.32 7.83 19.61
CA MET A 198 -14.32 7.73 18.15
C MET A 198 -13.04 7.04 17.64
N LYS A 199 -11.86 7.48 18.12
CA LYS A 199 -10.58 6.83 17.78
C LYS A 199 -10.60 5.34 18.09
N ASN A 200 -11.06 4.93 19.28
CA ASN A 200 -11.08 3.54 19.69
C ASN A 200 -12.07 2.70 18.88
N SER A 201 -13.17 3.28 18.41
CA SER A 201 -14.09 2.63 17.47
C SER A 201 -13.39 2.33 16.12
N LEU A 202 -12.68 3.32 15.55
CA LEU A 202 -11.89 3.13 14.33
C LEU A 202 -10.79 2.07 14.52
N VAL A 203 -10.08 2.11 15.65
CA VAL A 203 -9.04 1.10 15.98
C VAL A 203 -9.64 -0.31 16.04
N LYS A 204 -10.81 -0.51 16.65
CA LYS A 204 -11.49 -1.82 16.68
C LYS A 204 -11.83 -2.34 15.29
N ASN A 205 -12.32 -1.45 14.41
CA ASN A 205 -12.59 -1.82 13.02
C ASN A 205 -11.31 -2.28 12.29
N ILE A 206 -10.21 -1.57 12.47
CA ILE A 206 -8.90 -1.93 11.89
C ILE A 206 -8.36 -3.24 12.47
N GLU A 207 -8.54 -3.48 13.77
CA GLU A 207 -8.16 -4.73 14.43
C GLU A 207 -8.92 -5.94 13.86
N ALA A 208 -10.19 -5.77 13.48
CA ALA A 208 -10.99 -6.80 12.81
C ALA A 208 -10.42 -7.12 11.42
N ASP A 209 -10.10 -6.10 10.61
CA ASP A 209 -9.45 -6.30 9.31
C ASP A 209 -8.11 -7.03 9.45
N PHE A 210 -7.28 -6.67 10.43
CA PHE A 210 -6.03 -7.38 10.72
C PHE A 210 -6.24 -8.84 11.13
N LYS A 211 -7.31 -9.15 11.83
CA LYS A 211 -7.63 -10.53 12.22
C LYS A 211 -7.92 -11.37 10.97
N GLU A 212 -8.76 -10.90 10.06
CA GLU A 212 -9.05 -11.59 8.80
C GLU A 212 -7.81 -11.70 7.91
N ALA A 213 -7.03 -10.62 7.78
CA ALA A 213 -5.79 -10.60 7.01
C ALA A 213 -4.76 -11.64 7.50
N ASN A 214 -4.66 -11.85 8.81
CA ASN A 214 -3.70 -12.79 9.39
C ASN A 214 -3.92 -14.24 8.93
N GLU A 215 -5.16 -14.63 8.65
CA GLU A 215 -5.46 -15.99 8.14
C GLU A 215 -4.89 -16.19 6.72
N GLY A 216 -4.90 -15.14 5.91
CA GLY A 216 -4.25 -15.18 4.59
C GLY A 216 -2.72 -15.20 4.67
N ILE A 217 -2.14 -14.43 5.60
CA ILE A 217 -0.67 -14.39 5.78
C ILE A 217 -0.11 -15.77 6.11
N LYS A 218 -0.81 -16.56 6.92
CA LYS A 218 -0.40 -17.95 7.27
C LYS A 218 -0.27 -18.85 6.06
N ARG A 219 -1.01 -18.57 4.99
CA ARG A 219 -1.13 -19.37 3.75
C ARG A 219 -0.22 -18.87 2.63
N LEU A 220 0.43 -17.72 2.78
CA LEU A 220 1.38 -17.21 1.80
C LEU A 220 2.57 -18.16 1.64
N PRO A 221 3.06 -18.35 0.38
CA PRO A 221 4.16 -19.25 0.13
C PRO A 221 5.52 -18.66 0.51
N GLY A 222 6.41 -19.50 1.03
CA GLY A 222 7.84 -19.26 1.19
C GLY A 222 8.19 -17.90 1.80
N ARG A 223 9.12 -17.17 1.17
CA ARG A 223 9.59 -15.87 1.66
C ARG A 223 8.55 -14.75 1.61
N SER A 224 7.50 -14.90 0.80
CA SER A 224 6.40 -13.94 0.77
C SER A 224 5.66 -13.88 2.10
N LYS A 225 5.47 -15.04 2.77
CA LYS A 225 4.91 -15.12 4.12
C LYS A 225 5.73 -14.30 5.12
N LEU A 226 7.05 -14.45 5.13
CA LEU A 226 7.92 -13.71 6.04
C LEU A 226 7.87 -12.19 5.77
N ALA A 227 7.96 -11.79 4.52
CA ALA A 227 7.96 -10.38 4.14
C ALA A 227 6.64 -9.69 4.54
N VAL A 228 5.50 -10.33 4.24
CA VAL A 228 4.18 -9.78 4.60
C VAL A 228 3.96 -9.81 6.11
N LEU A 229 4.43 -10.85 6.82
CA LEU A 229 4.37 -10.92 8.28
C LEU A 229 5.15 -9.76 8.92
N VAL A 230 6.32 -9.39 8.40
CA VAL A 230 7.10 -8.25 8.91
C VAL A 230 6.33 -6.93 8.72
N ALA A 231 5.77 -6.70 7.54
CA ALA A 231 4.93 -5.51 7.30
C ALA A 231 3.71 -5.48 8.24
N PHE A 232 3.03 -6.61 8.38
CA PHE A 232 1.89 -6.77 9.29
C PHE A 232 2.25 -6.45 10.74
N VAL A 233 3.37 -6.95 11.26
CA VAL A 233 3.82 -6.68 12.63
C VAL A 233 4.16 -5.20 12.82
N PHE A 234 4.77 -4.55 11.82
CA PHE A 234 5.04 -3.12 11.87
C PHE A 234 3.74 -2.30 11.96
N TYR A 235 2.76 -2.60 11.12
CA TYR A 235 1.49 -1.88 11.13
C TYR A 235 0.66 -2.16 12.40
N LYS A 236 0.70 -3.38 12.93
CA LYS A 236 0.08 -3.70 14.22
C LYS A 236 0.71 -2.91 15.37
N GLU A 237 2.03 -2.76 15.40
CA GLU A 237 2.70 -1.95 16.43
C GLU A 237 2.37 -0.45 16.25
N LEU A 238 2.26 0.01 15.00
CA LEU A 238 1.84 1.38 14.73
C LEU A 238 0.41 1.62 15.23
N LEU A 239 -0.53 0.73 14.93
CA LEU A 239 -1.91 0.80 15.42
C LEU A 239 -1.97 0.77 16.95
N LYS A 240 -1.16 -0.08 17.59
CA LYS A 240 -1.05 -0.14 19.06
C LYS A 240 -0.56 1.18 19.65
N LYS A 241 0.40 1.86 19.02
CA LYS A 241 0.84 3.20 19.43
C LYS A 241 -0.27 4.23 19.25
N ILE A 242 -0.96 4.23 18.11
CA ILE A 242 -2.12 5.11 17.84
C ILE A 242 -3.16 4.90 18.93
N ARG A 243 -3.53 3.68 19.26
CA ARG A 243 -4.50 3.35 20.34
C ARG A 243 -4.10 3.95 21.69
N LYS A 244 -2.82 3.88 22.05
CA LYS A 244 -2.28 4.40 23.32
C LYS A 244 -2.11 5.91 23.35
N THR A 245 -2.13 6.57 22.19
CA THR A 245 -1.94 8.01 22.07
C THR A 245 -3.29 8.71 22.21
N PRO A 246 -3.45 9.72 23.06
CA PRO A 246 -4.69 10.51 23.17
C PRO A 246 -5.09 11.09 21.81
N ALA A 247 -6.38 11.12 21.49
CA ALA A 247 -6.91 11.60 20.21
C ALA A 247 -6.38 12.99 19.86
N ARG A 248 -6.39 13.94 20.79
CA ARG A 248 -5.84 15.30 20.59
C ARG A 248 -4.37 15.31 20.19
N LYS A 249 -3.57 14.34 20.64
CA LYS A 249 -2.16 14.26 20.30
C LYS A 249 -1.96 13.71 18.88
N ILE A 250 -2.85 12.86 18.39
CA ILE A 250 -2.82 12.37 16.99
C ILE A 250 -3.08 13.55 16.03
N LEU A 251 -3.97 14.47 16.38
CA LEU A 251 -4.24 15.68 15.61
C LEU A 251 -3.07 16.69 15.58
N SER A 252 -2.05 16.51 16.40
CA SER A 252 -0.90 17.43 16.47
C SER A 252 0.44 16.80 16.06
N THR A 253 0.52 15.45 16.01
CA THR A 253 1.82 14.78 15.86
C THR A 253 1.68 13.51 15.02
N ARG A 254 2.54 13.35 14.02
CA ARG A 254 2.63 12.11 13.24
C ARG A 254 3.23 10.98 14.07
N ILE A 255 2.47 9.90 14.26
CA ILE A 255 2.92 8.71 15.03
C ILE A 255 3.89 7.86 14.18
N ARG A 256 5.04 7.50 14.75
CA ARG A 256 6.08 6.72 14.08
C ARG A 256 6.60 5.59 14.95
N ILE A 257 7.12 4.55 14.32
CA ILE A 257 7.92 3.48 14.95
C ILE A 257 9.38 3.88 14.80
N SER A 258 10.13 3.85 15.90
CA SER A 258 11.58 4.12 15.88
C SER A 258 12.35 2.98 15.20
N ASP A 259 13.52 3.29 14.64
CA ASP A 259 14.32 2.28 13.93
C ASP A 259 14.78 1.13 14.82
N PRO A 260 15.20 1.34 16.10
CA PRO A 260 15.48 0.23 17.01
C PRO A 260 14.28 -0.70 17.22
N MET A 261 13.07 -0.14 17.33
CA MET A 261 11.84 -0.92 17.44
C MET A 261 11.55 -1.72 16.16
N LYS A 262 11.80 -1.15 14.98
CA LYS A 262 11.65 -1.89 13.71
C LYS A 262 12.59 -3.09 13.66
N MET A 263 13.84 -2.93 14.09
CA MET A 263 14.81 -4.03 14.12
C MET A 263 14.39 -5.14 15.09
N TRP A 264 13.90 -4.77 16.27
CA TRP A 264 13.37 -5.73 17.24
C TRP A 264 12.15 -6.49 16.69
N LEU A 265 11.21 -5.78 16.07
CA LEU A 265 10.02 -6.37 15.45
C LEU A 265 10.38 -7.29 14.27
N LEU A 266 11.39 -6.94 13.48
CA LEU A 266 11.94 -7.79 12.42
C LEU A 266 12.44 -9.11 12.98
N GLY A 267 13.26 -9.07 14.03
CA GLY A 267 13.76 -10.27 14.72
C GLY A 267 12.64 -11.13 15.27
N LYS A 268 11.64 -10.49 15.92
CA LYS A 268 10.45 -11.19 16.43
C LYS A 268 9.65 -11.88 15.32
N ALA A 269 9.39 -11.19 14.21
CA ALA A 269 8.66 -11.75 13.08
C ALA A 269 9.45 -12.92 12.45
N TYR A 270 10.76 -12.82 12.35
CA TYR A 270 11.61 -13.89 11.85
C TYR A 270 11.55 -15.13 12.75
N LEU A 271 11.64 -14.97 14.06
CA LEU A 271 11.49 -16.10 15.02
C LEU A 271 10.10 -16.73 14.92
N GLN A 272 9.06 -15.91 14.84
CA GLN A 272 7.68 -16.41 14.66
C GLN A 272 7.52 -17.20 13.36
N TYR A 273 8.14 -16.73 12.27
CA TYR A 273 8.14 -17.42 10.99
C TYR A 273 8.82 -18.79 11.08
N GLN A 274 9.98 -18.88 11.73
CA GLN A 274 10.72 -20.14 11.91
C GLN A 274 9.94 -21.16 12.76
N LEU A 275 9.31 -20.72 13.85
CA LEU A 275 8.52 -21.58 14.72
C LEU A 275 7.24 -22.11 14.05
N ASN A 276 6.70 -21.40 13.06
CA ASN A 276 5.52 -21.84 12.31
C ASN A 276 5.87 -22.64 11.04
N MET A 277 7.14 -22.88 10.78
CA MET A 277 7.64 -23.76 9.71
C MET A 277 8.06 -25.14 10.21
N SER A 278 8.26 -25.27 11.52
CA SER A 278 8.49 -26.55 12.21
C SER A 278 7.17 -27.18 12.66
#